data_3e0d90a912f37e01e20aad08e3fc1164
#
_entry.id   3e0d90a912f37e01e20aad08e3fc1164
#
_cell.length_a   1.000
_cell.length_b   1.000
_cell.length_c   1.000
_cell.angle_alpha   90.00
_cell.angle_beta   90.00
_cell.angle_gamma   90.00
#
_symmetry.space_group_name_H-M   'P 1'
#
loop_
_entity.id
_entity.type
_entity.pdbx_description
1 polymer ?
#
loop_
_entity_poly.entity_id
_entity_poly.type
_entity_poly.pdbx_seq_one_letter_code
_entity_poly.pdbx_strand_id
1 'polypeptide(L)'
;MIFRQLFDHVSSSYSYLIASRTGGEALIIDPVLDKVERYLKLLEELDLKLVKAIDTHVNADHITGLGALRDRTRCTTVMGRESQTDVVSIRVSDGDTIEIEGVCLRALHTPGHTDDSYCYRMNGRVFTGDTLLIRGTGRTDFQNGDSQAAYDSLFNKLLTLPDETLVYPGHDYKGDTVSTIGEERRHNPRLQVSSAEDYADLMDKLNLSNPKMMDVAVPANLKIGLSQDAVEARGWSLTCAQARDSLGQPDIVLIDLRDKAERAAHGEIPGSVHAPYPELEENVKPGGLLNEIATATGKRLVFYCAFGERSAMAVQAAQEAGLEKSCHIKGGIDAWKKIGGDLEGGEAKNS
;
A
#
# COMPACT_ATOMS: atom_id res chain seq x y z
N MET A 1 -0.62 22.61 -1.41
CA MET A 1 -0.26 21.24 -1.05
C MET A 1 0.14 21.19 0.42
N ILE A 2 -0.41 20.28 1.18
CA ILE A 2 -0.01 19.99 2.56
C ILE A 2 1.03 18.87 2.51
N PHE A 3 2.16 19.08 3.16
CA PHE A 3 3.25 18.12 3.29
C PHE A 3 3.77 18.13 4.71
N ARG A 4 3.86 16.96 5.34
CA ARG A 4 4.44 16.78 6.67
C ARG A 4 5.42 15.62 6.65
N GLN A 5 6.64 15.88 7.06
CA GLN A 5 7.65 14.88 7.38
C GLN A 5 7.61 14.65 8.89
N LEU A 6 7.35 13.43 9.30
CA LEU A 6 7.10 13.05 10.69
C LEU A 6 8.16 12.06 11.14
N PHE A 7 8.96 12.43 12.13
CA PHE A 7 10.08 11.63 12.60
C PHE A 7 9.67 10.76 13.80
N ASP A 8 10.08 9.50 13.76
CA ASP A 8 10.08 8.59 14.91
C ASP A 8 11.50 8.43 15.48
N HIS A 9 11.68 8.87 16.74
CA HIS A 9 12.97 8.81 17.41
C HIS A 9 13.40 7.40 17.82
N VAL A 10 12.48 6.44 17.88
CA VAL A 10 12.77 5.06 18.33
C VAL A 10 13.40 4.26 17.20
N SER A 11 12.79 4.30 16.02
CA SER A 11 13.29 3.62 14.81
C SER A 11 14.20 4.50 13.96
N SER A 12 14.23 5.82 14.21
CA SER A 12 14.91 6.81 13.36
C SER A 12 14.29 6.91 11.95
N SER A 13 13.02 6.55 11.82
CA SER A 13 12.30 6.54 10.53
C SER A 13 11.49 7.80 10.30
N TYR A 14 11.21 8.08 9.04
CA TYR A 14 10.34 9.14 8.59
C TYR A 14 9.04 8.58 8.00
N SER A 15 7.90 9.16 8.43
CA SER A 15 6.62 9.01 7.73
C SER A 15 6.28 10.31 7.00
N TYR A 16 5.59 10.21 5.86
CA TYR A 16 5.25 11.38 5.02
C TYR A 16 3.74 11.49 4.81
N LEU A 17 3.12 12.53 5.36
CA LEU A 17 1.70 12.84 5.12
C LEU A 17 1.58 13.88 4.00
N ILE A 18 0.79 13.56 2.98
CA ILE A 18 0.65 14.36 1.77
C ILE A 18 -0.83 14.54 1.43
N ALA A 19 -1.24 15.80 1.14
CA ALA A 19 -2.56 16.14 0.63
C ALA A 19 -2.47 17.36 -0.30
N SER A 20 -3.42 17.50 -1.23
CA SER A 20 -3.44 18.66 -2.13
C SER A 20 -3.89 19.94 -1.42
N ARG A 21 -4.84 19.84 -0.48
CA ARG A 21 -5.46 20.96 0.24
C ARG A 21 -6.04 20.53 1.58
N THR A 22 -6.38 21.47 2.45
CA THR A 22 -7.22 21.26 3.64
C THR A 22 -8.62 20.82 3.20
N GLY A 23 -9.27 19.94 3.94
CA GLY A 23 -10.57 19.35 3.62
C GLY A 23 -10.52 18.33 2.47
N GLY A 24 -9.31 17.94 2.03
CA GLY A 24 -9.11 17.01 0.90
C GLY A 24 -8.67 15.62 1.33
N GLU A 25 -8.42 14.80 0.31
CA GLU A 25 -7.85 13.46 0.51
C GLU A 25 -6.37 13.55 0.87
N ALA A 26 -5.94 12.62 1.71
CA ALA A 26 -4.55 12.46 2.13
C ALA A 26 -4.04 11.02 1.89
N LEU A 27 -2.74 10.92 1.69
CA LEU A 27 -2.00 9.66 1.78
C LEU A 27 -0.88 9.79 2.82
N ILE A 28 -0.46 8.65 3.36
CA ILE A 28 0.71 8.57 4.25
C ILE A 28 1.66 7.49 3.74
N ILE A 29 2.97 7.75 3.78
CA ILE A 29 4.04 6.81 3.40
C ILE A 29 4.80 6.42 4.67
N ASP A 30 5.13 5.13 4.81
CA ASP A 30 5.88 4.48 5.90
C ASP A 30 5.37 4.86 7.31
N PRO A 31 4.07 4.62 7.62
CA PRO A 31 3.54 4.94 8.94
C PRO A 31 4.01 3.92 9.99
N VAL A 32 4.45 4.43 11.15
CA VAL A 32 4.84 3.63 12.32
C VAL A 32 3.61 3.34 13.20
N LEU A 33 3.43 2.09 13.63
CA LEU A 33 2.26 1.66 14.44
C LEU A 33 2.11 2.49 15.72
N ASP A 34 3.18 2.70 16.46
CA ASP A 34 3.17 3.46 17.73
C ASP A 34 2.83 4.95 17.55
N LYS A 35 2.78 5.44 16.31
CA LYS A 35 2.44 6.83 15.97
C LYS A 35 1.03 6.99 15.38
N VAL A 36 0.27 5.94 15.24
CA VAL A 36 -1.07 5.97 14.61
C VAL A 36 -1.98 7.02 15.24
N GLU A 37 -2.03 7.12 16.57
CA GLU A 37 -2.86 8.13 17.24
C GLU A 37 -2.41 9.57 16.92
N ARG A 38 -1.10 9.79 16.75
CA ARG A 38 -0.56 11.10 16.31
C ARG A 38 -0.99 11.42 14.88
N TYR A 39 -0.98 10.42 13.99
CA TYR A 39 -1.42 10.60 12.60
C TYR A 39 -2.91 10.91 12.53
N LEU A 40 -3.75 10.17 13.26
CA LEU A 40 -5.19 10.41 13.32
C LEU A 40 -5.54 11.82 13.84
N LYS A 41 -4.86 12.23 14.91
CA LYS A 41 -5.01 13.60 15.42
C LYS A 41 -4.59 14.66 14.40
N LEU A 42 -3.48 14.45 13.69
CA LEU A 42 -3.02 15.38 12.66
C LEU A 42 -3.98 15.45 11.46
N LEU A 43 -4.58 14.33 11.07
CA LEU A 43 -5.61 14.30 10.03
C LEU A 43 -6.84 15.11 10.46
N GLU A 44 -7.30 14.97 11.71
CA GLU A 44 -8.41 15.75 12.27
C GLU A 44 -8.07 17.25 12.30
N GLU A 45 -6.90 17.64 12.85
CA GLU A 45 -6.45 19.04 12.95
C GLU A 45 -6.35 19.75 11.59
N LEU A 46 -6.01 18.99 10.53
CA LEU A 46 -5.86 19.50 9.16
C LEU A 46 -7.11 19.30 8.30
N ASP A 47 -8.19 18.77 8.89
CA ASP A 47 -9.43 18.43 8.17
C ASP A 47 -9.15 17.54 6.94
N LEU A 48 -8.44 16.41 7.12
CA LEU A 48 -8.01 15.53 6.04
C LEU A 48 -8.69 14.17 6.14
N LYS A 49 -9.08 13.60 4.98
CA LYS A 49 -9.54 12.22 4.86
C LYS A 49 -8.40 11.34 4.37
N LEU A 50 -7.87 10.47 5.24
CA LEU A 50 -6.86 9.48 4.82
C LEU A 50 -7.52 8.44 3.90
N VAL A 51 -7.05 8.35 2.66
CA VAL A 51 -7.58 7.41 1.67
C VAL A 51 -6.56 6.34 1.26
N LYS A 52 -5.27 6.60 1.44
CA LYS A 52 -4.22 5.62 1.16
C LYS A 52 -3.12 5.65 2.24
N ALA A 53 -2.66 4.46 2.63
CA ALA A 53 -1.48 4.27 3.47
C ALA A 53 -0.52 3.33 2.72
N ILE A 54 0.74 3.70 2.61
CA ILE A 54 1.73 3.12 1.70
C ILE A 54 2.97 2.75 2.50
N ASP A 55 3.53 1.55 2.31
CA ASP A 55 4.89 1.26 2.73
C ASP A 55 5.81 1.14 1.52
N THR A 56 7.04 1.59 1.68
CA THR A 56 8.09 1.48 0.67
C THR A 56 8.63 0.05 0.57
N HIS A 57 8.65 -0.68 1.69
CA HIS A 57 9.14 -2.06 1.80
C HIS A 57 8.68 -2.68 3.14
N VAL A 58 8.99 -3.95 3.37
CA VAL A 58 8.79 -4.58 4.68
C VAL A 58 9.88 -4.12 5.65
N ASN A 59 9.53 -3.20 6.55
CA ASN A 59 10.45 -2.62 7.53
C ASN A 59 10.87 -3.65 8.60
N ALA A 60 12.14 -3.58 9.05
CA ALA A 60 12.72 -4.49 10.05
C ALA A 60 12.94 -3.85 11.43
N ASP A 61 12.80 -2.54 11.53
CA ASP A 61 13.14 -1.73 12.72
C ASP A 61 11.91 -1.22 13.47
N HIS A 62 10.74 -1.24 12.82
CA HIS A 62 9.45 -0.88 13.43
C HIS A 62 8.29 -1.69 12.85
N ILE A 63 7.19 -1.76 13.59
CA ILE A 63 5.94 -2.32 13.10
C ILE A 63 5.20 -1.23 12.32
N THR A 64 4.74 -1.58 11.11
CA THR A 64 3.97 -0.65 10.26
C THR A 64 2.61 -0.30 10.83
N GLY A 65 2.19 0.94 10.64
CA GLY A 65 0.85 1.43 10.94
C GLY A 65 -0.22 1.10 9.89
N LEU A 66 0.14 0.43 8.76
CA LEU A 66 -0.79 0.20 7.64
C LEU A 66 -2.10 -0.45 8.09
N GLY A 67 -2.02 -1.58 8.80
CA GLY A 67 -3.19 -2.32 9.27
C GLY A 67 -4.07 -1.48 10.20
N ALA A 68 -3.47 -0.83 11.20
CA ALA A 68 -4.19 -0.01 12.17
C ALA A 68 -4.84 1.22 11.53
N LEU A 69 -4.16 1.90 10.61
CA LEU A 69 -4.74 3.02 9.86
C LEU A 69 -5.91 2.57 8.98
N ARG A 70 -5.76 1.45 8.24
CA ARG A 70 -6.86 0.87 7.47
C ARG A 70 -8.09 0.62 8.35
N ASP A 71 -7.91 -0.01 9.49
CA ASP A 71 -9.01 -0.41 10.38
C ASP A 71 -9.71 0.82 11.01
N ARG A 72 -8.95 1.90 11.24
CA ARG A 72 -9.46 3.13 11.86
C ARG A 72 -10.04 4.14 10.87
N THR A 73 -9.53 4.19 9.63
CA THR A 73 -9.91 5.22 8.64
C THR A 73 -10.55 4.65 7.37
N ARG A 74 -10.53 3.32 7.23
CA ARG A 74 -10.96 2.63 6.01
C ARG A 74 -10.14 3.03 4.77
N CYS A 75 -8.92 3.52 4.96
CA CYS A 75 -8.00 3.77 3.85
C CYS A 75 -7.60 2.46 3.17
N THR A 76 -7.15 2.54 1.92
CA THR A 76 -6.56 1.40 1.23
C THR A 76 -5.07 1.32 1.53
N THR A 77 -4.56 0.12 1.80
CA THR A 77 -3.13 -0.14 1.99
C THR A 77 -2.46 -0.42 0.65
N VAL A 78 -1.24 0.08 0.46
CA VAL A 78 -0.49 -0.05 -0.79
C VAL A 78 0.92 -0.52 -0.49
N MET A 79 1.40 -1.51 -1.23
CA MET A 79 2.79 -1.97 -1.23
C MET A 79 3.21 -2.41 -2.64
N GLY A 80 4.49 -2.64 -2.84
CA GLY A 80 5.01 -3.25 -4.06
C GLY A 80 4.44 -4.65 -4.31
N ARG A 81 4.38 -5.05 -5.57
CA ARG A 81 3.87 -6.37 -5.99
C ARG A 81 4.70 -7.51 -5.41
N GLU A 82 5.98 -7.29 -5.21
CA GLU A 82 6.96 -8.27 -4.73
C GLU A 82 6.83 -8.50 -3.21
N SER A 83 6.19 -7.60 -2.48
CA SER A 83 5.99 -7.74 -1.04
C SER A 83 5.20 -9.01 -0.69
N GLN A 84 5.67 -9.73 0.31
CA GLN A 84 5.01 -10.92 0.87
C GLN A 84 3.99 -10.58 1.97
N THR A 85 3.80 -9.30 2.29
CA THR A 85 2.80 -8.85 3.28
C THR A 85 1.41 -9.30 2.86
N ASP A 86 0.71 -9.98 3.75
CA ASP A 86 -0.70 -10.34 3.52
C ASP A 86 -1.63 -9.11 3.67
N VAL A 87 -2.88 -9.26 3.26
CA VAL A 87 -3.94 -8.23 3.48
C VAL A 87 -3.58 -6.82 2.99
N VAL A 88 -2.76 -6.71 1.94
CA VAL A 88 -2.50 -5.44 1.23
C VAL A 88 -3.59 -5.21 0.18
N SER A 89 -4.22 -4.03 0.22
CA SER A 89 -5.36 -3.70 -0.65
C SER A 89 -4.97 -3.49 -2.12
N ILE A 90 -3.83 -2.87 -2.37
CA ILE A 90 -3.33 -2.55 -3.71
C ILE A 90 -1.86 -2.93 -3.79
N ARG A 91 -1.50 -3.70 -4.83
CA ARG A 91 -0.11 -4.05 -5.15
C ARG A 91 0.29 -3.35 -6.42
N VAL A 92 1.29 -2.47 -6.32
CA VAL A 92 1.81 -1.69 -7.46
C VAL A 92 3.00 -2.36 -8.10
N SER A 93 3.10 -2.23 -9.41
CA SER A 93 4.26 -2.64 -10.22
C SER A 93 5.11 -1.42 -10.58
N ASP A 94 6.31 -1.67 -11.10
CA ASP A 94 7.20 -0.60 -11.62
C ASP A 94 6.47 0.25 -12.67
N GLY A 95 6.44 1.55 -12.47
CA GLY A 95 5.79 2.51 -13.35
C GLY A 95 4.31 2.77 -13.09
N ASP A 96 3.65 1.99 -12.21
CA ASP A 96 2.24 2.24 -11.83
C ASP A 96 2.08 3.59 -11.12
N THR A 97 0.86 4.14 -11.19
CA THR A 97 0.51 5.38 -10.49
C THR A 97 -0.40 5.13 -9.30
N ILE A 98 -0.17 5.89 -8.24
CA ILE A 98 -1.01 5.95 -7.04
C ILE A 98 -1.60 7.36 -6.99
N GLU A 99 -2.91 7.47 -7.10
CA GLU A 99 -3.59 8.76 -7.18
C GLU A 99 -4.54 8.96 -6.01
N ILE A 100 -4.55 10.19 -5.50
CA ILE A 100 -5.57 10.77 -4.64
C ILE A 100 -5.91 12.16 -5.18
N GLU A 101 -6.91 12.84 -4.62
CA GLU A 101 -7.30 14.20 -5.05
C GLU A 101 -6.09 15.14 -5.18
N GLY A 102 -5.71 15.48 -6.41
CA GLY A 102 -4.66 16.46 -6.70
C GLY A 102 -3.22 16.02 -6.37
N VAL A 103 -2.99 14.74 -6.08
CA VAL A 103 -1.67 14.14 -5.85
C VAL A 103 -1.54 12.85 -6.65
N CYS A 104 -0.45 12.73 -7.41
CA CYS A 104 -0.10 11.53 -8.16
C CYS A 104 1.33 11.12 -7.81
N LEU A 105 1.49 9.88 -7.34
CA LEU A 105 2.78 9.23 -7.13
C LEU A 105 3.02 8.20 -8.23
N ARG A 106 4.24 8.12 -8.74
CA ARG A 106 4.68 7.05 -9.62
C ARG A 106 5.54 6.06 -8.82
N ALA A 107 5.17 4.80 -8.83
CA ALA A 107 5.93 3.72 -8.20
C ALA A 107 7.15 3.36 -9.05
N LEU A 108 8.29 3.22 -8.41
CA LEU A 108 9.56 2.78 -9.00
C LEU A 108 10.04 1.57 -8.20
N HIS A 109 10.05 0.39 -8.79
CA HIS A 109 10.63 -0.79 -8.16
C HIS A 109 12.14 -0.62 -8.07
N THR A 110 12.68 -0.56 -6.87
CA THR A 110 14.09 -0.29 -6.56
C THR A 110 14.65 -1.34 -5.60
N PRO A 111 14.71 -2.62 -6.03
CA PRO A 111 15.22 -3.70 -5.18
C PRO A 111 16.69 -3.50 -4.85
N GLY A 112 17.11 -4.14 -3.75
CA GLY A 112 18.52 -4.16 -3.32
C GLY A 112 18.69 -4.04 -1.84
N HIS A 113 18.01 -3.12 -1.15
CA HIS A 113 17.88 -3.15 0.31
C HIS A 113 17.02 -4.34 0.74
N THR A 114 15.84 -4.45 0.14
CA THR A 114 14.98 -5.64 0.11
C THR A 114 14.55 -5.92 -1.32
N ASP A 115 14.07 -7.12 -1.61
CA ASP A 115 13.52 -7.46 -2.92
C ASP A 115 12.21 -6.75 -3.24
N ASP A 116 11.46 -6.33 -2.22
CA ASP A 116 10.20 -5.62 -2.31
C ASP A 116 10.31 -4.08 -2.17
N SER A 117 11.54 -3.52 -2.22
CA SER A 117 11.76 -2.08 -2.08
C SER A 117 11.20 -1.28 -3.26
N TYR A 118 10.45 -0.24 -2.92
CA TYR A 118 9.92 0.75 -3.87
C TYR A 118 10.24 2.18 -3.45
N CYS A 119 10.54 3.01 -4.44
CA CYS A 119 10.53 4.46 -4.30
C CYS A 119 9.27 5.04 -4.92
N TYR A 120 8.78 6.15 -4.37
CA TYR A 120 7.58 6.83 -4.89
C TYR A 120 7.95 8.23 -5.34
N ARG A 121 7.81 8.50 -6.65
CA ARG A 121 8.13 9.80 -7.25
C ARG A 121 6.86 10.64 -7.41
N MET A 122 6.92 11.89 -7.00
CA MET A 122 5.98 12.94 -7.41
C MET A 122 6.75 14.14 -8.00
N ASN A 123 6.03 15.15 -8.49
CA ASN A 123 6.67 16.30 -9.14
C ASN A 123 7.77 16.94 -8.27
N GLY A 124 9.02 16.90 -8.73
CA GLY A 124 10.19 17.46 -8.05
C GLY A 124 10.65 16.75 -6.78
N ARG A 125 10.08 15.58 -6.44
CA ARG A 125 10.38 14.84 -5.18
C ARG A 125 10.39 13.34 -5.41
N VAL A 126 11.18 12.62 -4.60
CA VAL A 126 11.18 11.17 -4.53
C VAL A 126 11.28 10.72 -3.07
N PHE A 127 10.40 9.82 -2.66
CA PHE A 127 10.41 9.13 -1.37
C PHE A 127 11.13 7.81 -1.59
N THR A 128 12.31 7.68 -1.01
CA THR A 128 13.27 6.63 -1.40
C THR A 128 13.26 5.42 -0.48
N GLY A 129 12.42 5.42 0.57
CA GLY A 129 12.54 4.37 1.58
C GLY A 129 14.00 4.23 1.99
N ASP A 130 14.46 3.00 2.06
CA ASP A 130 15.85 2.70 2.38
C ASP A 130 16.74 2.40 1.15
N THR A 131 16.22 2.61 -0.06
CA THR A 131 17.08 2.49 -1.26
C THR A 131 18.17 3.56 -1.28
N LEU A 132 17.81 4.84 -1.08
CA LEU A 132 18.75 5.96 -1.00
C LEU A 132 18.50 6.77 0.26
N LEU A 133 19.52 6.88 1.10
CA LEU A 133 19.53 7.68 2.32
C LEU A 133 20.40 8.94 2.11
N ILE A 134 20.27 9.92 3.01
CA ILE A 134 21.14 11.11 2.96
C ILE A 134 22.56 10.71 3.35
N ARG A 135 23.50 10.82 2.39
CA ARG A 135 24.91 10.40 2.51
C ARG A 135 25.05 8.91 2.87
N GLY A 136 24.12 8.08 2.37
CA GLY A 136 24.11 6.65 2.57
C GLY A 136 23.13 5.94 1.63
N THR A 137 23.06 4.62 1.76
CA THR A 137 22.06 3.76 1.11
C THR A 137 21.59 2.72 2.13
N GLY A 138 20.50 2.02 1.87
CA GLY A 138 20.15 0.84 2.67
C GLY A 138 21.25 -0.22 2.62
N ARG A 139 21.31 -1.07 3.63
CA ARG A 139 22.15 -2.28 3.63
C ARG A 139 21.58 -3.32 2.67
N THR A 140 22.41 -4.27 2.25
CA THR A 140 22.03 -5.28 1.25
C THR A 140 22.29 -6.72 1.72
N ASP A 141 22.55 -6.91 3.00
CA ASP A 141 23.03 -8.16 3.58
C ASP A 141 21.96 -8.95 4.35
N PHE A 142 20.67 -8.57 4.26
CA PHE A 142 19.54 -9.31 4.83
C PHE A 142 18.21 -9.05 4.06
N GLN A 143 17.13 -9.76 4.40
CA GLN A 143 15.78 -9.63 3.81
C GLN A 143 15.77 -9.72 2.28
N ASN A 144 16.47 -10.71 1.72
CA ASN A 144 16.65 -10.86 0.27
C ASN A 144 17.32 -9.64 -0.38
N GLY A 145 18.19 -8.94 0.36
CA GLY A 145 18.99 -7.84 -0.16
C GLY A 145 19.99 -8.32 -1.20
N ASP A 146 20.34 -7.44 -2.14
CA ASP A 146 21.23 -7.72 -3.27
C ASP A 146 21.98 -6.46 -3.66
N SER A 147 23.30 -6.46 -3.54
CA SER A 147 24.13 -5.30 -3.83
C SER A 147 24.14 -4.93 -5.33
N GLN A 148 24.02 -5.92 -6.23
CA GLN A 148 23.95 -5.65 -7.67
C GLN A 148 22.62 -4.98 -8.02
N ALA A 149 21.51 -5.51 -7.49
CA ALA A 149 20.18 -4.92 -7.67
C ALA A 149 20.12 -3.50 -7.06
N ALA A 150 20.76 -3.27 -5.90
CA ALA A 150 20.87 -1.96 -5.28
C ALA A 150 21.64 -0.97 -6.18
N TYR A 151 22.76 -1.39 -6.75
CA TYR A 151 23.51 -0.58 -7.70
C TYR A 151 22.63 -0.19 -8.91
N ASP A 152 21.95 -1.16 -9.52
CA ASP A 152 21.07 -0.89 -10.67
C ASP A 152 19.92 0.06 -10.29
N SER A 153 19.30 -0.12 -9.14
CA SER A 153 18.25 0.77 -8.62
C SER A 153 18.74 2.19 -8.39
N LEU A 154 19.94 2.35 -7.85
CA LEU A 154 20.54 3.64 -7.59
C LEU A 154 21.00 4.31 -8.89
N PHE A 155 21.86 3.66 -9.67
CA PHE A 155 22.55 4.31 -10.80
C PHE A 155 21.70 4.36 -12.07
N ASN A 156 20.88 3.34 -12.34
CA ASN A 156 20.08 3.25 -13.56
C ASN A 156 18.64 3.76 -13.41
N LYS A 157 18.16 4.01 -12.17
CA LYS A 157 16.83 4.59 -11.91
C LYS A 157 16.90 5.91 -11.15
N LEU A 158 17.35 5.92 -9.89
CA LEU A 158 17.27 7.12 -9.06
C LEU A 158 18.20 8.25 -9.51
N LEU A 159 19.46 7.94 -9.78
CA LEU A 159 20.43 8.95 -10.23
C LEU A 159 20.20 9.43 -11.66
N THR A 160 19.24 8.88 -12.40
CA THR A 160 18.80 9.44 -13.69
C THR A 160 17.78 10.57 -13.54
N LEU A 161 17.25 10.78 -12.34
CA LEU A 161 16.35 11.89 -12.05
C LEU A 161 17.11 13.24 -12.09
N PRO A 162 16.40 14.35 -12.35
CA PRO A 162 17.01 15.70 -12.33
C PRO A 162 17.72 16.00 -11.02
N ASP A 163 18.85 16.71 -11.07
CA ASP A 163 19.69 17.04 -9.90
C ASP A 163 18.94 17.78 -8.80
N GLU A 164 17.95 18.60 -9.14
CA GLU A 164 17.10 19.37 -8.22
C GLU A 164 16.00 18.53 -7.57
N THR A 165 15.82 17.27 -7.95
CA THR A 165 14.80 16.40 -7.32
C THR A 165 15.12 16.20 -5.85
N LEU A 166 14.19 16.59 -4.97
CA LEU A 166 14.31 16.43 -3.52
C LEU A 166 14.21 14.95 -3.14
N VAL A 167 15.14 14.49 -2.31
CA VAL A 167 15.21 13.13 -1.78
C VAL A 167 14.69 13.12 -0.35
N TYR A 168 13.65 12.32 -0.11
CA TYR A 168 13.04 12.08 1.19
C TYR A 168 13.23 10.60 1.57
N PRO A 169 14.20 10.29 2.46
CA PRO A 169 14.55 8.90 2.80
C PRO A 169 13.58 8.26 3.80
N GLY A 170 13.60 6.92 3.92
CA GLY A 170 12.89 6.20 4.98
C GLY A 170 13.50 6.43 6.36
N HIS A 171 14.83 6.55 6.44
CA HIS A 171 15.55 6.71 7.71
C HIS A 171 16.58 7.82 7.67
N ASP A 172 16.85 8.39 8.85
CA ASP A 172 18.03 9.20 9.12
C ASP A 172 18.50 9.06 10.56
N TYR A 173 19.81 8.94 10.73
CA TYR A 173 20.46 8.73 12.04
C TYR A 173 21.30 9.93 12.50
N LYS A 174 21.25 11.03 11.75
CA LYS A 174 22.11 12.21 11.96
C LYS A 174 21.32 13.51 12.19
N GLY A 175 20.02 13.52 11.90
CA GLY A 175 19.15 14.68 11.98
C GLY A 175 18.96 15.40 10.63
N ASP A 176 19.38 14.78 9.53
CA ASP A 176 19.16 15.30 8.18
C ASP A 176 17.72 14.99 7.75
N THR A 177 17.06 15.92 7.07
CA THR A 177 15.63 15.80 6.73
C THR A 177 15.35 15.65 5.25
N VAL A 178 16.21 16.21 4.40
CA VAL A 178 16.06 16.26 2.96
C VAL A 178 17.39 16.46 2.28
N SER A 179 17.56 15.87 1.09
CA SER A 179 18.69 16.10 0.21
C SER A 179 18.20 16.29 -1.24
N THR A 180 19.08 16.28 -2.20
CA THR A 180 18.75 16.27 -3.62
C THR A 180 19.52 15.16 -4.36
N ILE A 181 18.99 14.71 -5.49
CA ILE A 181 19.71 13.73 -6.35
C ILE A 181 21.11 14.24 -6.70
N GLY A 182 21.24 15.51 -7.02
CA GLY A 182 22.54 16.13 -7.36
C GLY A 182 23.51 16.17 -6.17
N GLU A 183 23.03 16.40 -4.95
CA GLU A 183 23.85 16.33 -3.75
C GLU A 183 24.30 14.90 -3.47
N GLU A 184 23.39 13.93 -3.53
CA GLU A 184 23.73 12.53 -3.28
C GLU A 184 24.71 11.99 -4.34
N ARG A 185 24.51 12.34 -5.63
CA ARG A 185 25.46 11.97 -6.68
C ARG A 185 26.87 12.50 -6.40
N ARG A 186 27.01 13.71 -5.86
CA ARG A 186 28.33 14.34 -5.62
C ARG A 186 28.95 13.97 -4.29
N HIS A 187 28.14 13.76 -3.25
CA HIS A 187 28.65 13.76 -1.87
C HIS A 187 28.32 12.50 -1.08
N ASN A 188 27.47 11.61 -1.61
CA ASN A 188 27.18 10.35 -0.95
C ASN A 188 28.39 9.40 -1.08
N PRO A 189 29.05 9.01 0.02
CA PRO A 189 30.27 8.19 -0.07
C PRO A 189 30.04 6.79 -0.64
N ARG A 190 28.80 6.26 -0.54
CA ARG A 190 28.45 4.95 -1.12
C ARG A 190 28.20 5.02 -2.64
N LEU A 191 28.03 6.19 -3.20
CA LEU A 191 27.85 6.41 -4.64
C LEU A 191 29.15 6.82 -5.37
N GLN A 192 30.27 6.96 -4.65
CA GLN A 192 31.57 7.28 -5.24
C GLN A 192 32.32 5.99 -5.65
N VAL A 193 31.66 5.16 -6.45
CA VAL A 193 32.17 3.88 -6.95
C VAL A 193 32.20 3.89 -8.48
N SER A 194 33.02 3.04 -9.09
CA SER A 194 33.21 3.00 -10.54
C SER A 194 32.42 1.85 -11.20
N SER A 195 32.02 0.86 -10.42
CA SER A 195 31.33 -0.33 -10.93
C SER A 195 30.39 -0.92 -9.86
N ALA A 196 29.56 -1.86 -10.27
CA ALA A 196 28.69 -2.61 -9.37
C ALA A 196 29.50 -3.52 -8.42
N GLU A 197 30.62 -4.04 -8.89
CA GLU A 197 31.55 -4.83 -8.07
C GLU A 197 32.18 -3.97 -6.96
N ASP A 198 32.62 -2.74 -7.27
CA ASP A 198 33.15 -1.80 -6.27
C ASP A 198 32.06 -1.46 -5.23
N TYR A 199 30.80 -1.32 -5.67
CA TYR A 199 29.67 -1.09 -4.77
C TYR A 199 29.41 -2.29 -3.86
N ALA A 200 29.38 -3.50 -4.40
CA ALA A 200 29.19 -4.73 -3.63
C ALA A 200 30.30 -4.90 -2.58
N ASP A 201 31.56 -4.72 -2.99
CA ASP A 201 32.72 -4.76 -2.11
C ASP A 201 32.66 -3.72 -0.97
N LEU A 202 32.10 -2.54 -1.26
CA LEU A 202 31.88 -1.51 -0.26
C LEU A 202 30.78 -1.91 0.73
N MET A 203 29.66 -2.45 0.22
CA MET A 203 28.53 -2.86 1.05
C MET A 203 28.88 -4.03 1.96
N ASP A 204 29.63 -5.01 1.49
CA ASP A 204 30.09 -6.18 2.26
C ASP A 204 31.01 -5.80 3.46
N LYS A 205 31.68 -4.64 3.36
CA LYS A 205 32.57 -4.13 4.41
C LYS A 205 31.86 -3.33 5.51
N LEU A 206 30.55 -3.07 5.39
CA LEU A 206 29.85 -2.20 6.33
C LEU A 206 29.71 -2.78 7.74
N ASN A 207 29.70 -4.11 7.90
CA ASN A 207 29.60 -4.81 9.19
C ASN A 207 28.57 -4.19 10.16
N LEU A 208 27.36 -3.92 9.67
CA LEU A 208 26.29 -3.28 10.45
C LEU A 208 25.62 -4.29 11.39
N SER A 209 25.34 -3.88 12.64
CA SER A 209 24.50 -4.68 13.54
C SER A 209 23.08 -4.82 13.00
N ASN A 210 22.40 -5.94 13.29
CA ASN A 210 21.02 -6.11 12.90
C ASN A 210 20.09 -5.14 13.66
N PRO A 211 18.99 -4.70 13.03
CA PRO A 211 17.95 -3.94 13.71
C PRO A 211 17.42 -4.71 14.92
N LYS A 212 17.29 -4.04 16.08
CA LYS A 212 16.90 -4.68 17.35
C LYS A 212 15.51 -5.33 17.29
N MET A 213 14.62 -4.81 16.45
CA MET A 213 13.24 -5.27 16.32
C MET A 213 13.02 -6.29 15.19
N MET A 214 14.05 -6.67 14.43
CA MET A 214 13.92 -7.48 13.21
C MET A 214 13.10 -8.76 13.42
N ASP A 215 13.37 -9.50 14.49
CA ASP A 215 12.67 -10.76 14.80
C ASP A 215 11.20 -10.59 15.17
N VAL A 216 10.79 -9.37 15.49
CA VAL A 216 9.40 -9.01 15.84
C VAL A 216 8.72 -8.25 14.70
N ALA A 217 9.40 -7.24 14.15
CA ALA A 217 8.83 -6.35 13.15
C ALA A 217 8.57 -7.06 11.82
N VAL A 218 9.53 -7.82 11.30
CA VAL A 218 9.35 -8.51 10.01
C VAL A 218 8.16 -9.48 10.02
N PRO A 219 8.02 -10.42 10.98
CA PRO A 219 6.83 -11.27 11.04
C PRO A 219 5.52 -10.52 11.23
N ALA A 220 5.52 -9.42 12.00
CA ALA A 220 4.34 -8.59 12.22
C ALA A 220 3.95 -7.82 10.94
N ASN A 221 4.93 -7.28 10.23
CA ASN A 221 4.71 -6.53 8.98
C ASN A 221 4.31 -7.42 7.81
N LEU A 222 4.55 -8.72 7.91
CA LEU A 222 4.02 -9.71 6.94
C LEU A 222 2.55 -10.07 7.20
N LYS A 223 1.96 -9.70 8.36
CA LYS A 223 0.59 -10.07 8.75
C LYS A 223 -0.17 -8.86 9.30
N ILE A 224 -0.67 -8.01 8.41
CA ILE A 224 -1.28 -6.73 8.79
C ILE A 224 -2.82 -6.75 8.90
N GLY A 225 -3.46 -7.90 8.98
CA GLY A 225 -4.91 -7.96 9.16
C GLY A 225 -5.55 -9.33 9.06
N LEU A 226 -6.87 -9.38 8.80
CA LEU A 226 -7.61 -10.61 8.65
C LEU A 226 -7.32 -11.24 7.28
N SER A 227 -6.66 -12.39 7.26
CA SER A 227 -6.36 -13.11 6.02
C SER A 227 -7.62 -13.72 5.39
N GLN A 228 -7.62 -13.87 4.06
CA GLN A 228 -8.72 -14.51 3.34
C GLN A 228 -8.93 -15.96 3.78
N ASP A 229 -7.88 -16.67 4.19
CA ASP A 229 -7.98 -18.03 4.70
C ASP A 229 -8.72 -18.09 6.05
N ALA A 230 -8.52 -17.08 6.91
CA ALA A 230 -9.29 -16.97 8.16
C ALA A 230 -10.77 -16.68 7.90
N VAL A 231 -11.10 -15.90 6.87
CA VAL A 231 -12.47 -15.63 6.43
C VAL A 231 -13.10 -16.87 5.80
N GLU A 232 -12.34 -17.62 5.00
CA GLU A 232 -12.77 -18.89 4.42
C GLU A 232 -13.07 -19.95 5.49
N ALA A 233 -12.22 -20.08 6.51
CA ALA A 233 -12.43 -20.98 7.63
C ALA A 233 -13.72 -20.69 8.42
N ARG A 234 -14.22 -19.44 8.37
CA ARG A 234 -15.52 -19.02 8.93
C ARG A 234 -16.70 -19.26 7.99
N GLY A 235 -16.47 -19.77 6.78
CA GLY A 235 -17.51 -19.97 5.76
C GLY A 235 -18.02 -18.68 5.10
N TRP A 236 -17.26 -17.59 5.18
CA TRP A 236 -17.64 -16.28 4.65
C TRP A 236 -17.03 -15.98 3.27
N SER A 237 -16.46 -16.97 2.60
CA SER A 237 -15.84 -16.83 1.30
C SER A 237 -16.58 -17.61 0.22
N LEU A 238 -16.59 -17.07 -0.98
CA LEU A 238 -16.92 -17.78 -2.20
C LEU A 238 -15.66 -17.85 -3.08
N THR A 239 -15.45 -18.98 -3.74
CA THR A 239 -14.51 -19.02 -4.87
C THR A 239 -15.08 -18.25 -6.05
N CYS A 240 -14.24 -17.80 -6.98
CA CYS A 240 -14.70 -17.13 -8.20
C CYS A 240 -15.68 -18.00 -9.02
N ALA A 241 -15.49 -19.33 -9.04
CA ALA A 241 -16.41 -20.25 -9.71
C ALA A 241 -17.80 -20.24 -9.06
N GLN A 242 -17.87 -20.37 -7.72
CA GLN A 242 -19.13 -20.30 -6.98
C GLN A 242 -19.82 -18.95 -7.15
N ALA A 243 -19.06 -17.85 -7.13
CA ALA A 243 -19.60 -16.51 -7.35
C ALA A 243 -20.17 -16.36 -8.77
N ARG A 244 -19.47 -16.89 -9.80
CA ARG A 244 -19.93 -16.88 -11.19
C ARG A 244 -21.23 -17.71 -11.37
N ASP A 245 -21.30 -18.88 -10.77
CA ASP A 245 -22.49 -19.74 -10.83
C ASP A 245 -23.70 -19.10 -10.10
N SER A 246 -23.44 -18.12 -9.24
CA SER A 246 -24.46 -17.34 -8.51
C SER A 246 -24.85 -16.06 -9.22
N LEU A 247 -24.19 -15.66 -10.32
CA LEU A 247 -24.55 -14.45 -11.07
C LEU A 247 -25.98 -14.57 -11.63
N GLY A 248 -26.74 -13.48 -11.50
CA GLY A 248 -28.13 -13.42 -11.96
C GLY A 248 -29.14 -14.12 -11.05
N GLN A 249 -28.70 -14.75 -9.94
CA GLN A 249 -29.63 -15.25 -8.93
C GLN A 249 -30.27 -14.07 -8.18
N PRO A 250 -31.59 -14.15 -7.88
CA PRO A 250 -32.32 -13.03 -7.32
C PRO A 250 -31.97 -12.71 -5.87
N ASP A 251 -31.25 -13.61 -5.18
CA ASP A 251 -30.96 -13.59 -3.74
C ASP A 251 -29.58 -13.02 -3.40
N ILE A 252 -28.77 -12.61 -4.39
CA ILE A 252 -27.46 -11.99 -4.17
C ILE A 252 -27.35 -10.59 -4.77
N VAL A 253 -26.45 -9.79 -4.20
CA VAL A 253 -25.98 -8.51 -4.74
C VAL A 253 -24.47 -8.47 -4.65
N LEU A 254 -23.80 -8.26 -5.79
CA LEU A 254 -22.35 -8.03 -5.84
C LEU A 254 -22.04 -6.60 -5.45
N ILE A 255 -21.02 -6.42 -4.60
CA ILE A 255 -20.59 -5.12 -4.09
C ILE A 255 -19.13 -4.89 -4.46
N ASP A 256 -18.88 -3.89 -5.31
CA ASP A 256 -17.53 -3.47 -5.69
C ASP A 256 -17.00 -2.43 -4.70
N LEU A 257 -15.95 -2.80 -3.97
CA LEU A 257 -15.31 -1.96 -2.93
C LEU A 257 -14.17 -1.11 -3.48
N ARG A 258 -13.85 -1.22 -4.76
CA ARG A 258 -12.74 -0.49 -5.39
C ARG A 258 -13.10 0.97 -5.62
N ASP A 259 -12.08 1.82 -5.74
CA ASP A 259 -12.28 3.21 -6.13
C ASP A 259 -12.63 3.34 -7.64
N LYS A 260 -13.00 4.56 -8.04
CA LYS A 260 -13.41 4.82 -9.44
C LYS A 260 -12.26 4.62 -10.44
N ALA A 261 -11.03 4.95 -10.05
CA ALA A 261 -9.86 4.81 -10.91
C ALA A 261 -9.53 3.32 -11.14
N GLU A 262 -9.56 2.50 -10.07
CA GLU A 262 -9.39 1.06 -10.17
C GLU A 262 -10.45 0.40 -11.08
N ARG A 263 -11.72 0.83 -10.96
CA ARG A 263 -12.82 0.33 -11.80
C ARG A 263 -12.63 0.72 -13.26
N ALA A 264 -12.29 1.98 -13.53
CA ALA A 264 -12.04 2.46 -14.89
C ALA A 264 -10.87 1.71 -15.56
N ALA A 265 -9.78 1.48 -14.82
CA ALA A 265 -8.60 0.80 -15.34
C ALA A 265 -8.80 -0.71 -15.57
N HIS A 266 -9.62 -1.36 -14.73
CA HIS A 266 -9.68 -2.82 -14.67
C HIS A 266 -11.04 -3.42 -15.02
N GLY A 267 -12.05 -2.63 -15.32
CA GLY A 267 -13.44 -3.08 -15.52
C GLY A 267 -14.10 -3.52 -14.22
N GLU A 268 -15.38 -3.89 -14.29
CA GLU A 268 -16.18 -4.33 -13.15
C GLU A 268 -16.96 -5.61 -13.46
N ILE A 269 -17.39 -6.33 -12.43
CA ILE A 269 -18.26 -7.50 -12.63
C ILE A 269 -19.68 -6.97 -12.95
N PRO A 270 -20.31 -7.45 -14.05
CA PRO A 270 -21.61 -6.95 -14.48
C PRO A 270 -22.68 -6.95 -13.39
N GLY A 271 -23.43 -5.85 -13.28
CA GLY A 271 -24.51 -5.71 -12.31
C GLY A 271 -24.07 -5.48 -10.87
N SER A 272 -22.78 -5.21 -10.62
CA SER A 272 -22.31 -4.90 -9.27
C SER A 272 -22.70 -3.48 -8.83
N VAL A 273 -23.02 -3.34 -7.54
CA VAL A 273 -23.23 -2.05 -6.87
C VAL A 273 -21.87 -1.50 -6.43
N HIS A 274 -21.59 -0.24 -6.75
CA HIS A 274 -20.39 0.45 -6.31
C HIS A 274 -20.59 1.01 -4.91
N ALA A 275 -19.78 0.53 -3.96
CA ALA A 275 -19.73 1.02 -2.58
C ALA A 275 -18.25 1.00 -2.12
N PRO A 276 -17.49 2.08 -2.38
CA PRO A 276 -16.04 2.09 -2.15
C PRO A 276 -15.68 1.83 -0.69
N TYR A 277 -14.60 1.09 -0.47
CA TYR A 277 -14.17 0.62 0.85
C TYR A 277 -14.04 1.71 1.92
N PRO A 278 -13.58 2.95 1.62
CA PRO A 278 -13.55 4.03 2.61
C PRO A 278 -14.93 4.45 3.16
N GLU A 279 -16.01 4.12 2.45
CA GLU A 279 -17.39 4.43 2.85
C GLU A 279 -18.09 3.22 3.51
N LEU A 280 -17.40 2.11 3.68
CA LEU A 280 -17.97 0.84 4.13
C LEU A 280 -18.71 0.98 5.47
N GLU A 281 -18.10 1.66 6.44
CA GLU A 281 -18.68 1.79 7.79
C GLU A 281 -20.04 2.48 7.75
N GLU A 282 -20.17 3.56 6.98
CA GLU A 282 -21.44 4.26 6.82
C GLU A 282 -22.46 3.41 6.06
N ASN A 283 -22.01 2.66 5.06
CA ASN A 283 -22.86 1.84 4.22
C ASN A 283 -23.45 0.61 4.94
N VAL A 284 -22.76 0.04 5.95
CA VAL A 284 -23.26 -1.13 6.70
C VAL A 284 -24.08 -0.77 7.93
N LYS A 285 -24.03 0.48 8.42
CA LYS A 285 -24.85 0.96 9.55
C LYS A 285 -26.36 0.95 9.20
N PRO A 286 -27.25 0.87 10.18
CA PRO A 286 -28.69 1.05 9.97
C PRO A 286 -28.98 2.36 9.21
N GLY A 287 -29.72 2.26 8.10
CA GLY A 287 -29.97 3.38 7.18
C GLY A 287 -28.90 3.63 6.12
N GLY A 288 -27.77 2.94 6.17
CA GLY A 288 -26.76 2.97 5.11
C GLY A 288 -27.14 2.11 3.91
N LEU A 289 -26.57 2.42 2.74
CA LEU A 289 -26.92 1.80 1.45
C LEU A 289 -26.91 0.26 1.49
N LEU A 290 -25.85 -0.35 2.01
CA LEU A 290 -25.68 -1.80 2.04
C LEU A 290 -26.61 -2.44 3.09
N ASN A 291 -26.84 -1.76 4.20
CA ASN A 291 -27.81 -2.20 5.21
C ASN A 291 -29.22 -2.20 4.64
N GLU A 292 -29.65 -1.14 3.97
CA GLU A 292 -30.96 -1.06 3.34
C GLU A 292 -31.13 -2.12 2.24
N ILE A 293 -30.15 -2.33 1.38
CA ILE A 293 -30.19 -3.38 0.37
C ILE A 293 -30.39 -4.75 1.02
N ALA A 294 -29.59 -5.09 2.04
CA ALA A 294 -29.66 -6.40 2.68
C ALA A 294 -30.99 -6.61 3.44
N THR A 295 -31.43 -5.60 4.21
CA THR A 295 -32.63 -5.71 5.07
C THR A 295 -33.93 -5.63 4.27
N ALA A 296 -34.05 -4.68 3.32
CA ALA A 296 -35.25 -4.51 2.53
C ALA A 296 -35.47 -5.64 1.50
N THR A 297 -34.39 -6.21 0.96
CA THR A 297 -34.47 -7.26 -0.07
C THR A 297 -34.25 -8.68 0.44
N GLY A 298 -33.67 -8.84 1.65
CA GLY A 298 -33.24 -10.14 2.19
C GLY A 298 -32.06 -10.76 1.46
N LYS A 299 -31.43 -10.03 0.52
CA LYS A 299 -30.35 -10.53 -0.32
C LYS A 299 -29.04 -10.66 0.43
N ARG A 300 -28.21 -11.61 -0.02
CA ARG A 300 -26.83 -11.80 0.42
C ARG A 300 -25.93 -10.74 -0.22
N LEU A 301 -25.12 -10.04 0.57
CA LEU A 301 -24.10 -9.15 0.06
C LEU A 301 -22.83 -9.96 -0.26
N VAL A 302 -22.36 -9.88 -1.49
CA VAL A 302 -21.14 -10.54 -1.96
C VAL A 302 -20.12 -9.49 -2.33
N PHE A 303 -19.18 -9.24 -1.42
CA PHE A 303 -18.16 -8.21 -1.59
C PHE A 303 -17.02 -8.67 -2.47
N TYR A 304 -16.48 -7.79 -3.30
CA TYR A 304 -15.20 -7.98 -3.98
C TYR A 304 -14.37 -6.71 -4.03
N CYS A 305 -13.06 -6.87 -4.17
CA CYS A 305 -12.11 -5.79 -4.38
C CYS A 305 -11.06 -6.22 -5.42
N ALA A 306 -9.87 -5.61 -5.45
CA ALA A 306 -8.83 -5.98 -6.40
C ALA A 306 -8.33 -7.42 -6.17
N PHE A 307 -7.90 -7.76 -4.94
CA PHE A 307 -7.23 -9.03 -4.63
C PHE A 307 -7.88 -9.82 -3.46
N GLY A 308 -9.00 -9.36 -2.91
CA GLY A 308 -9.77 -10.07 -1.87
C GLY A 308 -9.56 -9.53 -0.45
N GLU A 309 -8.55 -8.70 -0.15
CA GLU A 309 -8.22 -8.24 1.19
C GLU A 309 -9.28 -7.29 1.75
N ARG A 310 -9.58 -6.20 1.04
CA ARG A 310 -10.63 -5.24 1.44
C ARG A 310 -11.98 -5.93 1.58
N SER A 311 -12.29 -6.88 0.69
CA SER A 311 -13.56 -7.61 0.75
C SER A 311 -13.62 -8.60 1.92
N ALA A 312 -12.51 -9.21 2.33
CA ALA A 312 -12.43 -10.01 3.53
C ALA A 312 -12.73 -9.17 4.80
N MET A 313 -12.13 -7.97 4.89
CA MET A 313 -12.40 -7.03 5.97
C MET A 313 -13.84 -6.51 5.94
N ALA A 314 -14.38 -6.28 4.74
CA ALA A 314 -15.76 -5.81 4.57
C ALA A 314 -16.78 -6.84 5.06
N VAL A 315 -16.53 -8.12 4.83
CA VAL A 315 -17.39 -9.19 5.39
C VAL A 315 -17.38 -9.15 6.90
N GLN A 316 -16.23 -9.01 7.54
CA GLN A 316 -16.17 -8.91 9.00
C GLN A 316 -17.00 -7.72 9.50
N ALA A 317 -16.82 -6.53 8.94
CA ALA A 317 -17.58 -5.35 9.33
C ALA A 317 -19.10 -5.52 9.11
N ALA A 318 -19.50 -6.16 8.00
CA ALA A 318 -20.90 -6.46 7.73
C ALA A 318 -21.49 -7.47 8.76
N GLN A 319 -20.75 -8.51 9.12
CA GLN A 319 -21.16 -9.48 10.15
C GLN A 319 -21.32 -8.80 11.51
N GLU A 320 -20.36 -7.94 11.90
CA GLU A 320 -20.43 -7.17 13.14
C GLU A 320 -21.60 -6.18 13.16
N ALA A 321 -22.02 -5.68 11.99
CA ALA A 321 -23.21 -4.85 11.81
C ALA A 321 -24.54 -5.67 11.74
N GLY A 322 -24.50 -6.99 11.91
CA GLY A 322 -25.68 -7.88 11.91
C GLY A 322 -26.13 -8.33 10.51
N LEU A 323 -25.32 -8.07 9.46
CA LEU A 323 -25.60 -8.54 8.09
C LEU A 323 -25.01 -9.95 7.86
N GLU A 324 -25.55 -10.93 8.60
CA GLU A 324 -25.00 -12.30 8.75
C GLU A 324 -24.87 -13.11 7.45
N LYS A 325 -25.64 -12.77 6.40
CA LYS A 325 -25.57 -13.46 5.10
C LYS A 325 -24.42 -12.98 4.22
N SER A 326 -23.59 -12.04 4.69
CA SER A 326 -22.51 -11.45 3.88
C SER A 326 -21.37 -12.44 3.65
N CYS A 327 -20.77 -12.38 2.46
CA CYS A 327 -19.55 -13.10 2.10
C CYS A 327 -18.70 -12.30 1.10
N HIS A 328 -17.51 -12.79 0.75
CA HIS A 328 -16.68 -12.15 -0.27
C HIS A 328 -16.20 -13.14 -1.34
N ILE A 329 -15.72 -12.60 -2.46
CA ILE A 329 -15.05 -13.37 -3.51
C ILE A 329 -13.56 -13.46 -3.16
N LYS A 330 -13.07 -14.67 -2.86
CA LYS A 330 -11.66 -14.93 -2.56
C LYS A 330 -10.79 -14.58 -3.78
N GLY A 331 -9.72 -13.81 -3.57
CA GLY A 331 -8.83 -13.33 -4.62
C GLY A 331 -9.36 -12.15 -5.44
N GLY A 332 -10.58 -11.68 -5.17
CA GLY A 332 -11.16 -10.49 -5.79
C GLY A 332 -11.28 -10.57 -7.32
N ILE A 333 -11.27 -9.38 -7.97
CA ILE A 333 -11.42 -9.30 -9.43
C ILE A 333 -10.19 -9.84 -10.19
N ASP A 334 -9.01 -9.87 -9.57
CA ASP A 334 -7.81 -10.47 -10.17
C ASP A 334 -8.00 -11.98 -10.37
N ALA A 335 -8.48 -12.68 -9.35
CA ALA A 335 -8.81 -14.10 -9.46
C ALA A 335 -10.01 -14.35 -10.41
N TRP A 336 -10.99 -13.45 -10.42
CA TRP A 336 -12.12 -13.49 -11.33
C TRP A 336 -11.69 -13.44 -12.80
N LYS A 337 -10.76 -12.55 -13.15
CA LYS A 337 -10.15 -12.46 -14.48
C LYS A 337 -9.45 -13.75 -14.90
N LYS A 338 -8.70 -14.35 -13.96
CA LYS A 338 -7.95 -15.61 -14.22
C LYS A 338 -8.84 -16.78 -14.60
N ILE A 339 -10.08 -16.82 -14.15
CA ILE A 339 -11.07 -17.84 -14.54
C ILE A 339 -11.89 -17.45 -15.78
N GLY A 340 -11.57 -16.34 -16.45
CA GLY A 340 -12.32 -15.84 -17.60
C GLY A 340 -13.71 -15.32 -17.23
N GLY A 341 -13.88 -14.74 -16.06
CA GLY A 341 -15.17 -14.13 -15.65
C GLY A 341 -15.48 -12.86 -16.46
N ASP A 342 -16.77 -12.66 -16.76
CA ASP A 342 -17.23 -11.51 -17.54
C ASP A 342 -16.95 -10.18 -16.83
N LEU A 343 -16.62 -9.15 -17.61
CA LEU A 343 -16.36 -7.79 -17.14
C LEU A 343 -17.07 -6.78 -18.04
N GLU A 344 -17.52 -5.69 -17.41
CA GLU A 344 -18.01 -4.47 -18.08
C GLU A 344 -17.01 -3.33 -17.86
N GLY A 345 -16.87 -2.41 -18.84
CA GLY A 345 -15.93 -1.30 -18.76
C GLY A 345 -14.47 -1.73 -18.76
N GLY A 346 -13.59 -0.81 -18.37
CA GLY A 346 -12.15 -0.97 -18.40
C GLY A 346 -11.51 -0.52 -19.71
N GLU A 347 -10.35 0.10 -19.64
CA GLU A 347 -9.58 0.43 -20.84
C GLU A 347 -9.12 -0.88 -21.50
N ALA A 348 -9.48 -1.06 -22.76
CA ALA A 348 -8.96 -2.14 -23.59
C ALA A 348 -7.42 -1.95 -23.67
N LYS A 349 -6.65 -2.81 -23.00
CA LYS A 349 -5.22 -2.90 -23.27
C LYS A 349 -5.09 -3.32 -24.73
N ASN A 350 -4.76 -2.36 -25.59
CA ASN A 350 -4.28 -2.67 -26.93
C ASN A 350 -3.04 -3.57 -26.75
N SER A 351 -3.21 -4.82 -27.11
CA SER A 351 -2.19 -5.88 -27.14
C SER A 351 -1.08 -5.55 -28.11
#